data_ebaf89c7e0791211470759302537857d
#
_entry.id   ebaf89c7e0791211470759302537857d
#
_cell.length_a   1.000
_cell.length_b   1.000
_cell.length_c   1.000
_cell.angle_alpha   90.00
_cell.angle_beta   90.00
_cell.angle_gamma   90.00
#
_symmetry.space_group_name_H-M   'P 1'
#
loop_
_entity.id
_entity.type
_entity.pdbx_description
1 polymer ?
#
loop_
_entity_poly.entity_id
_entity_poly.type
_entity_poly.pdbx_seq_one_letter_code
_entity_poly.pdbx_strand_id
1 'polypeptide(L)'
;TKKANSVLQQDSESEFWLLSDVHFLSSALHDNSIAFNQFAEGAAGKEMRYQAESLEAFVAEALEKRPTGVILTGDMTLNGEKASAESLAELLAPLQEASIMVLSLPGNHEIYNGWARIFDGDKEFYADQISPQDFKDIFSEGYEKADSVDRTSLSYSINLNDQYRLVLLDSCIYEEQVNWNQPTT
;
A
#
# COMPACT_ATOMS: atom_id res chain seq x y z
N THR A 1 32.22 12.82 -3.37
CA THR A 1 30.79 13.16 -3.41
C THR A 1 30.19 12.50 -4.63
N LYS A 2 29.49 11.36 -4.47
CA LYS A 2 28.64 10.82 -5.53
C LYS A 2 27.55 11.87 -5.79
N LYS A 3 27.45 12.38 -7.05
CA LYS A 3 26.24 13.09 -7.46
C LYS A 3 25.09 12.12 -7.25
N ALA A 4 24.14 12.50 -6.42
CA ALA A 4 22.86 11.79 -6.34
C ALA A 4 22.27 11.82 -7.76
N ASN A 5 21.88 10.67 -8.27
CA ASN A 5 21.12 10.61 -9.50
C ASN A 5 19.77 11.25 -9.19
N SER A 6 19.53 12.46 -9.71
CA SER A 6 18.22 13.09 -9.55
C SER A 6 17.20 12.26 -10.31
N VAL A 7 16.09 11.97 -9.65
CA VAL A 7 14.96 11.20 -10.22
C VAL A 7 14.23 12.03 -11.27
N LEU A 8 14.23 13.38 -11.11
CA LEU A 8 13.58 14.33 -12.01
C LEU A 8 14.60 15.28 -12.64
N GLN A 9 14.29 15.74 -13.83
CA GLN A 9 15.04 16.82 -14.45
C GLN A 9 14.78 18.14 -13.72
N GLN A 10 15.79 19.00 -13.67
CA GLN A 10 15.65 20.33 -13.11
C GLN A 10 14.66 21.13 -13.98
N ASP A 11 13.78 21.89 -13.34
CA ASP A 11 12.74 22.70 -13.99
C ASP A 11 11.64 21.92 -14.76
N SER A 12 11.51 20.61 -14.59
CA SER A 12 10.37 19.86 -15.11
C SER A 12 9.14 19.99 -14.19
N GLU A 13 7.97 20.17 -14.78
CA GLU A 13 6.73 19.98 -14.04
C GLU A 13 6.61 18.53 -13.58
N SER A 14 6.18 18.34 -12.35
CA SER A 14 6.03 17.02 -11.73
C SER A 14 4.68 16.94 -11.07
N GLU A 15 3.94 15.92 -11.44
CA GLU A 15 2.62 15.62 -10.91
C GLU A 15 2.67 14.31 -10.14
N PHE A 16 2.24 14.34 -8.88
CA PHE A 16 2.08 13.15 -8.05
C PHE A 16 0.61 12.96 -7.70
N TRP A 17 0.13 11.76 -7.92
CA TRP A 17 -1.19 11.35 -7.47
C TRP A 17 -1.09 10.72 -6.08
N LEU A 18 -2.02 11.07 -5.21
CA LEU A 18 -2.11 10.51 -3.87
C LEU A 18 -3.29 9.54 -3.80
N LEU A 19 -3.03 8.35 -3.28
CA LEU A 19 -4.02 7.31 -3.06
C LEU A 19 -3.97 6.91 -1.58
N SER A 20 -5.08 7.07 -0.88
CA SER A 20 -5.20 6.79 0.56
C SER A 20 -6.43 5.94 0.84
N ASP A 21 -6.40 5.18 1.91
CA ASP A 21 -7.56 4.47 2.45
C ASP A 21 -8.26 3.55 1.44
N VAL A 22 -7.48 2.84 0.65
CA VAL A 22 -7.99 1.91 -0.36
C VAL A 22 -8.70 0.73 0.28
N HIS A 23 -8.18 0.26 1.42
CA HIS A 23 -8.69 -0.87 2.18
C HIS A 23 -8.96 -2.10 1.32
N PHE A 24 -8.01 -2.41 0.42
CA PHE A 24 -8.13 -3.49 -0.54
C PHE A 24 -8.12 -4.87 0.14
N LEU A 25 -9.07 -5.71 -0.22
CA LEU A 25 -9.10 -7.13 0.13
C LEU A 25 -8.96 -7.96 -1.14
N SER A 26 -7.91 -8.79 -1.18
CA SER A 26 -7.68 -9.69 -2.33
C SER A 26 -8.81 -10.73 -2.45
N SER A 27 -9.22 -11.00 -3.69
CA SER A 27 -10.18 -12.07 -3.98
C SER A 27 -9.69 -13.48 -3.59
N ALA A 28 -8.40 -13.63 -3.30
CA ALA A 28 -7.85 -14.87 -2.75
C ALA A 28 -8.27 -15.13 -1.30
N LEU A 29 -8.77 -14.10 -0.60
CA LEU A 29 -9.12 -14.15 0.82
C LEU A 29 -10.64 -14.25 1.08
N HIS A 30 -11.45 -14.35 0.04
CA HIS A 30 -12.89 -14.53 0.19
C HIS A 30 -13.50 -15.32 -0.98
N ASP A 31 -14.55 -16.02 -0.68
CA ASP A 31 -15.31 -16.86 -1.63
C ASP A 31 -16.67 -16.25 -2.05
N ASN A 32 -16.92 -14.98 -1.68
CA ASN A 32 -18.19 -14.28 -1.88
C ASN A 32 -19.42 -14.94 -1.20
N SER A 33 -19.18 -15.75 -0.20
CA SER A 33 -20.24 -16.44 0.55
C SER A 33 -20.80 -15.62 1.72
N ILE A 34 -21.42 -16.28 2.68
CA ILE A 34 -22.19 -15.64 3.76
C ILE A 34 -21.29 -14.72 4.60
N ALA A 35 -20.13 -15.21 5.07
CA ALA A 35 -19.27 -14.44 5.94
C ALA A 35 -18.78 -13.14 5.26
N PHE A 36 -18.29 -13.25 4.02
CA PHE A 36 -17.85 -12.08 3.27
C PHE A 36 -19.00 -11.10 3.02
N ASN A 37 -20.16 -11.56 2.61
CA ASN A 37 -21.30 -10.69 2.32
C ASN A 37 -21.79 -9.95 3.58
N GLN A 38 -21.85 -10.62 4.72
CA GLN A 38 -22.19 -9.98 5.99
C GLN A 38 -21.17 -8.92 6.40
N PHE A 39 -19.87 -9.23 6.21
CA PHE A 39 -18.81 -8.26 6.44
C PHE A 39 -18.92 -7.05 5.49
N ALA A 40 -19.09 -7.29 4.19
CA ALA A 40 -19.20 -6.24 3.19
C ALA A 40 -20.41 -5.31 3.41
N GLU A 41 -21.55 -5.85 3.85
CA GLU A 41 -22.73 -5.07 4.21
C GLU A 41 -22.52 -4.20 5.45
N GLY A 42 -21.68 -4.66 6.38
CA GLY A 42 -21.32 -3.95 7.61
C GLY A 42 -20.08 -3.05 7.48
N ALA A 43 -19.46 -2.95 6.32
CA ALA A 43 -18.13 -2.35 6.13
C ALA A 43 -18.09 -0.80 6.16
N ALA A 44 -19.08 -0.15 6.79
CA ALA A 44 -19.09 1.27 7.12
C ALA A 44 -18.78 2.21 5.93
N GLY A 45 -19.35 1.92 4.76
CA GLY A 45 -19.21 2.74 3.55
C GLY A 45 -18.02 2.37 2.66
N LYS A 46 -17.24 1.36 3.02
CA LYS A 46 -16.21 0.79 2.13
C LYS A 46 -16.87 -0.07 1.06
N GLU A 47 -16.57 0.19 -0.22
CA GLU A 47 -17.04 -0.67 -1.31
C GLU A 47 -16.12 -1.87 -1.46
N MET A 48 -16.57 -3.02 -0.99
CA MET A 48 -15.75 -4.24 -0.94
C MET A 48 -15.82 -5.09 -2.22
N ARG A 49 -16.84 -4.87 -3.07
CA ARG A 49 -17.11 -5.77 -4.22
C ARG A 49 -16.42 -5.35 -5.52
N TYR A 50 -16.08 -4.06 -5.64
CA TYR A 50 -15.55 -3.48 -6.89
C TYR A 50 -14.17 -2.85 -6.69
N GLN A 51 -13.44 -3.25 -5.66
CA GLN A 51 -12.13 -2.68 -5.34
C GLN A 51 -11.10 -2.95 -6.43
N ALA A 52 -11.05 -4.18 -6.92
CA ALA A 52 -10.10 -4.56 -7.98
C ALA A 52 -10.38 -3.78 -9.26
N GLU A 53 -11.63 -3.73 -9.72
CA GLU A 53 -12.03 -2.99 -10.92
C GLU A 53 -11.77 -1.48 -10.78
N SER A 54 -11.97 -0.93 -9.59
CA SER A 54 -11.67 0.49 -9.31
C SER A 54 -10.17 0.77 -9.39
N LEU A 55 -9.35 -0.12 -8.86
CA LEU A 55 -7.88 -0.03 -8.95
C LEU A 55 -7.38 -0.22 -10.38
N GLU A 56 -7.95 -1.17 -11.13
CA GLU A 56 -7.63 -1.36 -12.55
C GLU A 56 -7.97 -0.10 -13.37
N ALA A 57 -9.13 0.53 -13.10
CA ALA A 57 -9.51 1.79 -13.75
C ALA A 57 -8.54 2.93 -13.37
N PHE A 58 -8.15 3.02 -12.09
CA PHE A 58 -7.14 3.97 -11.63
C PHE A 58 -5.79 3.77 -12.34
N VAL A 59 -5.32 2.53 -12.44
CA VAL A 59 -4.08 2.19 -13.16
C VAL A 59 -4.17 2.57 -14.63
N ALA A 60 -5.29 2.25 -15.29
CA ALA A 60 -5.50 2.60 -16.69
C ALA A 60 -5.47 4.13 -16.92
N GLU A 61 -6.09 4.91 -16.04
CA GLU A 61 -6.05 6.36 -16.11
C GLU A 61 -4.64 6.90 -15.83
N ALA A 62 -3.92 6.36 -14.86
CA ALA A 62 -2.54 6.76 -14.58
C ALA A 62 -1.59 6.44 -15.75
N LEU A 63 -1.77 5.30 -16.43
CA LEU A 63 -1.04 4.96 -17.65
C LEU A 63 -1.31 5.93 -18.80
N GLU A 64 -2.55 6.42 -18.92
CA GLU A 64 -2.93 7.44 -19.93
C GLU A 64 -2.34 8.81 -19.59
N LYS A 65 -2.51 9.27 -18.36
CA LYS A 65 -2.14 10.63 -17.91
C LYS A 65 -0.65 10.78 -17.63
N ARG A 66 0.04 9.67 -17.31
CA ARG A 66 1.49 9.63 -17.09
C ARG A 66 1.96 10.57 -15.97
N PRO A 67 1.37 10.53 -14.77
CA PRO A 67 1.93 11.29 -13.64
C PRO A 67 3.38 10.89 -13.39
N THR A 68 4.13 11.73 -12.71
CA THR A 68 5.50 11.45 -12.28
C THR A 68 5.55 10.24 -11.35
N GLY A 69 4.54 10.11 -10.49
CA GLY A 69 4.39 8.98 -9.60
C GLY A 69 3.05 8.95 -8.87
N VAL A 70 2.79 7.83 -8.27
CA VAL A 70 1.67 7.58 -7.36
C VAL A 70 2.23 7.34 -5.97
N ILE A 71 1.65 7.96 -4.97
CA ILE A 71 2.04 7.81 -3.57
C ILE A 71 0.85 7.23 -2.81
N LEU A 72 1.04 6.03 -2.24
CA LEU A 72 0.08 5.39 -1.36
C LEU A 72 0.40 5.82 0.08
N THR A 73 -0.56 6.48 0.71
CA THR A 73 -0.34 7.16 2.00
C THR A 73 -0.91 6.39 3.20
N GLY A 74 -1.06 5.09 3.07
CA GLY A 74 -1.49 4.18 4.12
C GLY A 74 -2.92 3.67 3.96
N ASP A 75 -3.29 2.73 4.81
CA ASP A 75 -4.54 1.99 4.81
C ASP A 75 -4.87 1.40 3.43
N MET A 76 -3.84 0.79 2.83
CA MET A 76 -3.90 0.22 1.49
C MET A 76 -4.61 -1.13 1.47
N THR A 77 -4.39 -1.92 2.52
CA THR A 77 -5.06 -3.21 2.73
C THR A 77 -6.20 -3.07 3.73
N LEU A 78 -7.10 -4.03 3.75
CA LEU A 78 -8.25 -3.95 4.65
C LEU A 78 -7.81 -3.99 6.12
N ASN A 79 -6.99 -4.98 6.49
CA ASN A 79 -6.48 -5.15 7.85
C ASN A 79 -5.08 -5.80 7.86
N GLY A 80 -4.21 -5.44 6.93
CA GLY A 80 -2.84 -5.93 6.91
C GLY A 80 -2.70 -7.38 6.42
N GLU A 81 -3.61 -7.84 5.57
CA GLU A 81 -3.50 -9.16 4.95
C GLU A 81 -2.35 -9.15 3.94
N LYS A 82 -1.37 -10.04 4.14
CA LYS A 82 -0.20 -10.14 3.26
C LYS A 82 -0.60 -10.43 1.82
N ALA A 83 -1.53 -11.35 1.59
CA ALA A 83 -2.04 -11.65 0.25
C ALA A 83 -2.73 -10.45 -0.42
N SER A 84 -3.39 -9.56 0.36
CA SER A 84 -3.94 -8.32 -0.18
C SER A 84 -2.84 -7.36 -0.63
N ALA A 85 -1.78 -7.21 0.16
CA ALA A 85 -0.65 -6.35 -0.21
C ALA A 85 0.07 -6.86 -1.46
N GLU A 86 0.31 -8.17 -1.55
CA GLU A 86 0.92 -8.82 -2.73
C GLU A 86 0.06 -8.60 -3.98
N SER A 87 -1.26 -8.85 -3.89
CA SER A 87 -2.18 -8.62 -5.00
C SER A 87 -2.27 -7.14 -5.40
N LEU A 88 -2.24 -6.21 -4.44
CA LEU A 88 -2.22 -4.78 -4.72
C LEU A 88 -0.94 -4.37 -5.45
N ALA A 89 0.21 -4.87 -5.02
CA ALA A 89 1.48 -4.62 -5.69
C ALA A 89 1.46 -5.14 -7.14
N GLU A 90 0.88 -6.32 -7.39
CA GLU A 90 0.69 -6.86 -8.74
C GLU A 90 -0.22 -5.96 -9.59
N LEU A 91 -1.33 -5.46 -9.05
CA LEU A 91 -2.22 -4.52 -9.75
C LEU A 91 -1.52 -3.21 -10.12
N LEU A 92 -0.58 -2.75 -9.29
CA LEU A 92 0.17 -1.50 -9.53
C LEU A 92 1.43 -1.70 -10.39
N ALA A 93 1.89 -2.93 -10.60
CA ALA A 93 3.12 -3.23 -11.37
C ALA A 93 3.15 -2.61 -12.77
N PRO A 94 2.06 -2.51 -13.55
CA PRO A 94 2.07 -1.84 -14.85
C PRO A 94 2.51 -0.37 -14.80
N LEU A 95 2.28 0.32 -13.68
CA LEU A 95 2.75 1.70 -13.48
C LEU A 95 4.28 1.75 -13.43
N GLN A 96 4.90 0.84 -12.67
CA GLN A 96 6.36 0.74 -12.55
C GLN A 96 7.00 0.35 -13.88
N GLU A 97 6.40 -0.60 -14.62
CA GLU A 97 6.84 -0.98 -15.96
C GLU A 97 6.78 0.21 -16.94
N ALA A 98 5.79 1.09 -16.76
CA ALA A 98 5.66 2.32 -17.51
C ALA A 98 6.56 3.47 -17.00
N SER A 99 7.43 3.23 -16.01
CA SER A 99 8.30 4.21 -15.35
C SER A 99 7.53 5.32 -14.60
N ILE A 100 6.33 5.03 -14.13
CA ILE A 100 5.59 5.85 -13.17
C ILE A 100 5.97 5.35 -11.78
N MET A 101 6.54 6.20 -10.92
CA MET A 101 6.97 5.79 -9.60
C MET A 101 5.77 5.35 -8.73
N VAL A 102 5.92 4.24 -8.03
CA VAL A 102 4.95 3.81 -7.01
C VAL A 102 5.63 3.84 -5.65
N LEU A 103 5.28 4.81 -4.84
CA LEU A 103 5.84 5.03 -3.50
C LEU A 103 4.77 4.73 -2.46
N SER A 104 5.16 4.18 -1.32
CA SER A 104 4.19 3.76 -0.31
C SER A 104 4.67 3.98 1.12
N LEU A 105 3.70 4.23 1.98
CA LEU A 105 3.83 4.25 3.43
C LEU A 105 2.77 3.33 4.03
N PRO A 106 3.03 2.68 5.15
CA PRO A 106 1.98 1.99 5.88
C PRO A 106 1.03 2.97 6.55
N GLY A 107 -0.23 2.59 6.67
CA GLY A 107 -1.18 3.17 7.61
C GLY A 107 -1.30 2.29 8.86
N ASN A 108 -2.24 2.62 9.72
CA ASN A 108 -2.48 1.84 10.94
C ASN A 108 -3.13 0.47 10.66
N HIS A 109 -3.60 0.23 9.44
CA HIS A 109 -4.15 -1.06 9.02
C HIS A 109 -3.11 -2.04 8.47
N GLU A 110 -1.86 -1.63 8.16
CA GLU A 110 -0.93 -2.50 7.45
C GLU A 110 -0.14 -3.44 8.36
N ILE A 111 0.59 -2.90 9.34
CA ILE A 111 1.62 -3.67 10.03
C ILE A 111 1.06 -4.32 11.29
N TYR A 112 1.14 -5.67 11.36
CA TYR A 112 0.73 -6.45 12.54
C TYR A 112 -0.66 -6.07 13.09
N ASN A 113 -1.59 -5.76 12.19
CA ASN A 113 -2.89 -5.22 12.59
C ASN A 113 -3.68 -6.14 13.54
N GLY A 114 -3.54 -7.46 13.39
CA GLY A 114 -4.25 -8.44 14.21
C GLY A 114 -5.67 -8.76 13.74
N TRP A 115 -6.18 -8.04 12.75
CA TRP A 115 -7.54 -8.22 12.20
C TRP A 115 -7.55 -8.81 10.80
N ALA A 116 -6.39 -9.20 10.26
CA ALA A 116 -6.28 -9.85 8.97
C ALA A 116 -7.14 -11.13 8.92
N ARG A 117 -8.01 -11.24 7.90
CA ARG A 117 -9.02 -12.31 7.80
C ARG A 117 -9.10 -12.92 6.43
N ILE A 118 -9.52 -14.20 6.45
CA ILE A 118 -10.00 -14.97 5.31
C ILE A 118 -11.46 -15.26 5.56
N PHE A 119 -12.29 -15.15 4.53
CA PHE A 119 -13.72 -15.44 4.57
C PHE A 119 -13.99 -16.69 3.73
N ASP A 120 -14.51 -17.74 4.37
CA ASP A 120 -14.81 -19.02 3.72
C ASP A 120 -16.14 -19.58 4.26
N GLY A 121 -17.12 -19.71 3.39
CA GLY A 121 -18.47 -20.18 3.73
C GLY A 121 -19.17 -19.23 4.70
N ASP A 122 -19.44 -19.71 5.91
CA ASP A 122 -20.09 -18.97 6.99
C ASP A 122 -19.10 -18.51 8.09
N LYS A 123 -17.78 -18.62 7.84
CA LYS A 123 -16.74 -18.43 8.84
C LYS A 123 -15.67 -17.44 8.40
N GLU A 124 -15.03 -16.86 9.42
CA GLU A 124 -13.83 -16.06 9.29
C GLU A 124 -12.64 -16.81 9.90
N PHE A 125 -11.49 -16.72 9.24
CA PHE A 125 -10.22 -17.28 9.72
C PHE A 125 -9.18 -16.17 9.76
N TYR A 126 -8.11 -16.39 10.52
CA TYR A 126 -6.95 -15.48 10.49
C TYR A 126 -6.18 -15.63 9.19
N ALA A 127 -5.78 -14.51 8.62
CA ALA A 127 -4.85 -14.44 7.50
C ALA A 127 -3.43 -14.09 7.97
N ASP A 128 -2.44 -14.38 7.14
CA ASP A 128 -1.07 -13.94 7.36
C ASP A 128 -1.00 -12.40 7.34
N GLN A 129 -0.36 -11.84 8.34
CA GLN A 129 -0.18 -10.41 8.53
C GLN A 129 1.08 -9.90 7.84
N ILE A 130 1.10 -8.61 7.54
CA ILE A 130 2.27 -7.91 7.02
C ILE A 130 3.19 -7.55 8.19
N SER A 131 4.45 -8.00 8.13
CA SER A 131 5.54 -7.50 8.97
C SER A 131 6.19 -6.24 8.35
N PRO A 132 6.98 -5.46 9.10
CA PRO A 132 7.76 -4.36 8.52
C PRO A 132 8.68 -4.79 7.38
N GLN A 133 9.21 -6.01 7.44
CA GLN A 133 10.06 -6.54 6.37
C GLN A 133 9.23 -6.93 5.15
N ASP A 134 8.08 -7.60 5.33
CA ASP A 134 7.17 -7.91 4.22
C ASP A 134 6.75 -6.65 3.49
N PHE A 135 6.43 -5.57 4.22
CA PHE A 135 6.07 -4.29 3.63
C PHE A 135 7.17 -3.72 2.72
N LYS A 136 8.43 -3.74 3.21
CA LYS A 136 9.59 -3.29 2.40
C LYS A 136 9.82 -4.14 1.17
N ASP A 137 9.61 -5.44 1.28
CA ASP A 137 9.85 -6.38 0.18
C ASP A 137 8.75 -6.28 -0.89
N ILE A 138 7.48 -6.18 -0.46
CA ILE A 138 6.32 -6.05 -1.35
C ILE A 138 6.32 -4.69 -2.06
N PHE A 139 6.54 -3.60 -1.32
CA PHE A 139 6.55 -2.23 -1.84
C PHE A 139 7.97 -1.66 -1.95
N SER A 140 8.88 -2.41 -2.58
CA SER A 140 10.32 -2.16 -2.54
C SER A 140 10.77 -0.89 -3.25
N GLU A 141 10.05 -0.42 -4.28
CA GLU A 141 10.51 0.66 -5.17
C GLU A 141 10.91 1.94 -4.42
N GLY A 142 10.13 2.35 -3.42
CA GLY A 142 10.42 3.53 -2.62
C GLY A 142 11.75 3.39 -1.86
N TYR A 143 11.97 2.24 -1.26
CA TYR A 143 13.19 1.94 -0.49
C TYR A 143 14.42 1.79 -1.38
N GLU A 144 14.28 1.22 -2.57
CA GLU A 144 15.35 1.11 -3.57
C GLU A 144 15.80 2.47 -4.12
N LYS A 145 14.86 3.41 -4.26
CA LYS A 145 15.12 4.78 -4.74
C LYS A 145 15.52 5.74 -3.61
N ALA A 146 15.40 5.33 -2.35
CA ALA A 146 15.64 6.19 -1.20
C ALA A 146 17.10 6.64 -1.07
N ASP A 147 17.31 7.93 -0.84
CA ASP A 147 18.61 8.48 -0.42
C ASP A 147 18.86 8.24 1.07
N SER A 148 17.80 8.13 1.85
CA SER A 148 17.86 7.86 3.28
C SER A 148 16.65 7.03 3.70
N VAL A 149 16.90 6.00 4.50
CA VAL A 149 15.89 5.14 5.12
C VAL A 149 16.08 5.19 6.62
N ASP A 150 15.00 5.38 7.37
CA ASP A 150 15.04 5.29 8.83
C ASP A 150 15.27 3.84 9.26
N ARG A 151 15.98 3.67 10.38
CA ARG A 151 16.34 2.34 10.90
C ARG A 151 15.30 1.76 11.85
N THR A 152 14.42 2.61 12.36
CA THR A 152 13.47 2.28 13.43
C THR A 152 12.02 2.34 12.98
N SER A 153 11.76 2.93 11.81
CA SER A 153 10.45 3.02 11.19
C SER A 153 10.51 2.66 9.71
N LEU A 154 9.39 2.73 9.03
CA LEU A 154 9.28 2.56 7.58
C LEU A 154 9.42 3.89 6.83
N SER A 155 9.86 4.95 7.51
CA SER A 155 10.11 6.27 6.89
C SER A 155 11.32 6.25 5.97
N TYR A 156 11.23 7.02 4.90
CA TYR A 156 12.33 7.23 3.96
C TYR A 156 12.25 8.55 3.24
N SER A 157 13.31 8.94 2.54
CA SER A 157 13.30 10.14 1.70
C SER A 157 13.99 9.92 0.36
N ILE A 158 13.51 10.64 -0.65
CA ILE A 158 14.00 10.60 -2.03
C ILE A 158 14.31 12.02 -2.46
N ASN A 159 15.51 12.27 -2.95
CA ASN A 159 15.84 13.52 -3.62
C ASN A 159 15.26 13.48 -5.03
N LEU A 160 14.21 14.24 -5.28
CA LEU A 160 13.61 14.32 -6.61
C LEU A 160 14.54 15.02 -7.58
N ASN A 161 15.13 16.13 -7.15
CA ASN A 161 16.20 16.88 -7.85
C ASN A 161 16.99 17.74 -6.84
N ASP A 162 17.80 18.66 -7.32
CA ASP A 162 18.62 19.53 -6.47
C ASP A 162 17.80 20.52 -5.61
N GLN A 163 16.52 20.72 -5.94
CA GLN A 163 15.62 21.68 -5.27
C GLN A 163 14.59 21.01 -4.36
N TYR A 164 14.17 19.77 -4.70
CA TYR A 164 13.06 19.10 -4.05
C TYR A 164 13.47 17.75 -3.48
N ARG A 165 13.08 17.51 -2.24
CA ARG A 165 13.16 16.24 -1.56
C ARG A 165 11.76 15.82 -1.12
N LEU A 166 11.35 14.62 -1.46
CA LEU A 166 10.17 13.98 -0.93
C LEU A 166 10.55 13.24 0.36
N VAL A 167 9.79 13.48 1.43
CA VAL A 167 9.96 12.81 2.71
C VAL A 167 8.67 12.05 3.00
N LEU A 168 8.78 10.75 3.13
CA LEU A 168 7.69 9.85 3.47
C LEU A 168 7.86 9.44 4.93
N LEU A 169 6.93 9.91 5.77
CA LEU A 169 6.99 9.72 7.22
C LEU A 169 5.97 8.66 7.64
N ASP A 170 6.47 7.56 8.13
CA ASP A 170 5.68 6.57 8.84
C ASP A 170 5.48 7.05 10.28
N SER A 171 4.24 7.33 10.63
CA SER A 171 3.81 7.78 11.95
C SER A 171 3.05 6.70 12.74
N CYS A 172 2.99 5.48 12.21
CA CYS A 172 2.26 4.39 12.82
C CYS A 172 3.06 3.78 13.97
N ILE A 173 2.34 3.36 15.00
CA ILE A 173 2.88 2.54 16.07
C ILE A 173 2.42 1.12 15.81
N TYR A 174 3.37 0.20 15.71
CA TYR A 174 3.04 -1.21 15.49
C TYR A 174 3.94 -2.12 16.32
N GLU A 175 3.31 -3.11 16.91
CA GLU A 175 3.96 -4.20 17.63
C GLU A 175 3.39 -5.51 17.14
N GLU A 176 4.21 -6.55 17.06
CA GLU A 176 3.71 -7.86 16.68
C GLU A 176 2.61 -8.32 17.64
N GLN A 177 1.41 -8.54 17.11
CA GLN A 177 0.27 -8.95 17.92
C GLN A 177 0.39 -10.41 18.32
N VAL A 178 0.60 -10.63 19.60
CA VAL A 178 0.50 -11.97 20.22
C VAL A 178 -0.98 -12.36 20.43
N ASN A 179 -1.85 -11.38 20.45
CA ASN A 179 -3.29 -11.53 20.71
C ASN A 179 -4.07 -10.93 19.54
N TRP A 180 -4.58 -11.79 18.67
CA TRP A 180 -5.31 -11.45 17.44
C TRP A 180 -6.61 -10.63 17.64
N ASN A 181 -6.92 -10.21 18.87
CA ASN A 181 -8.14 -9.50 19.21
C ASN A 181 -7.98 -7.98 19.38
N GLN A 182 -6.78 -7.45 19.21
CA GLN A 182 -6.53 -6.01 19.34
C GLN A 182 -5.64 -5.54 18.21
N PRO A 183 -6.14 -4.64 17.34
CA PRO A 183 -5.29 -4.02 16.32
C PRO A 183 -4.24 -3.12 16.98
N THR A 184 -3.10 -2.97 16.35
CA THR A 184 -2.15 -1.89 16.65
C THR A 184 -2.71 -0.61 16.05
N THR A 185 -2.77 0.44 16.81
CA THR A 185 -3.24 1.76 16.35
C THR A 185 -2.13 2.77 16.39
#